data_b535c7d73fbe097f5c70d64f63a43cd3
#
_entry.id   b535c7d73fbe097f5c70d64f63a43cd3
#
_cell.length_a   1.000
_cell.length_b   1.000
_cell.length_c   1.000
_cell.angle_alpha   90.00
_cell.angle_beta   90.00
_cell.angle_gamma   90.00
#
_symmetry.space_group_name_H-M   'P 1'
#
loop_
_entity.id
_entity.type
_entity.pdbx_description
1 polymer ?
#
loop_
_entity_poly.entity_id
_entity_poly.type
_entity_poly.pdbx_seq_one_letter_code
_entity_poly.pdbx_strand_id
1 'polypeptide(L)'
;MATTKKEKRQGQMETLKKVFHYMKHYIPILILSIVLATVTVALTLYFPILTGKAIDRILEKGKVDFAGILSLAKEGVLIIAITALAQWIMNMCNNRMTYNIVRDIRKDAFDKMEHLPLSYIDSHSHGDMVSRIIADVDTFADGLLMGFTQLFTGIATIVGTLIFMLVIDVKITLVVVILTPLSLFVASFIAKKTYSMFQLQTKTRGEQTALIEEMVGNQKVVQAFNHEDEALEQFDEINQRLQKYSLRAIFFSSITNPSTRFINSLVYAAVGIVGALSVILTNGAFSVGNLSCFLSYANQYTKPFNEISGVITELQNALACAARIFELIEEPAEEPDAEDAYVLENADGTVDIDHVYFSYVPDQKLIEDFNLHVKPGQRVAIVGPTGCGKTTLINLLMRFYDANSGKIEVSGHDIMHMKRNSLRANYGMVLQETWLKKGTIRDNICMGKPEATEEEMIAAAKASHAHSFIKRLPKGYDTVITEDGGNLSQGQKQLLCIARVMLCLPPMLILDEATSSIDTRTEIRIQKAFLTMMQGRTSFIVAHRLSTIREADVILVMKDGKIIEQGNHDTLLAQNGFYANLYNSQFAS
;
A
#
# COMPACT_ATOMS: atom_id res chain seq x y z
N MET A 1 -2.53 22.36 9.31
CA MET A 1 -1.36 23.18 9.70
C MET A 1 -0.36 23.16 8.56
N ALA A 2 0.09 24.32 8.08
CA ALA A 2 1.08 24.36 6.99
C ALA A 2 2.45 24.03 7.58
N THR A 3 2.93 22.80 7.37
CA THR A 3 4.30 22.41 7.68
C THR A 3 5.28 23.40 7.04
N THR A 4 6.19 23.92 7.83
CA THR A 4 7.16 24.89 7.30
C THR A 4 8.06 24.20 6.25
N LYS A 5 8.52 24.95 5.26
CA LYS A 5 9.41 24.42 4.19
C LYS A 5 10.67 23.74 4.76
N LYS A 6 11.02 24.05 6.00
CA LYS A 6 12.14 23.47 6.75
C LYS A 6 11.82 22.07 7.28
N GLU A 7 10.60 21.86 7.80
CA GLU A 7 10.14 20.55 8.29
C GLU A 7 10.00 19.54 7.15
N LYS A 8 9.45 19.98 6.00
CA LYS A 8 9.35 19.13 4.80
C LYS A 8 10.73 18.70 4.26
N ARG A 9 11.75 19.59 4.33
CA ARG A 9 13.13 19.23 3.95
C ARG A 9 13.77 18.28 4.97
N GLN A 10 13.49 18.41 6.25
CA GLN A 10 13.99 17.53 7.29
C GLN A 10 13.43 16.10 7.13
N GLY A 11 12.12 15.95 6.91
CA GLY A 11 11.50 14.65 6.65
C GLY A 11 12.04 13.96 5.38
N GLN A 12 12.23 14.71 4.29
CA GLN A 12 12.84 14.15 3.07
C GLN A 12 14.29 13.68 3.30
N MET A 13 15.08 14.40 4.11
CA MET A 13 16.46 14.01 4.42
C MET A 13 16.50 12.74 5.29
N GLU A 14 15.56 12.60 6.20
CA GLU A 14 15.41 11.39 7.03
C GLU A 14 15.03 10.17 6.18
N THR A 15 14.01 10.32 5.33
CA THR A 15 13.62 9.29 4.37
C THR A 15 14.81 8.87 3.49
N LEU A 16 15.58 9.84 2.99
CA LEU A 16 16.76 9.55 2.18
C LEU A 16 17.81 8.73 2.94
N LYS A 17 18.03 9.00 4.23
CA LYS A 17 18.95 8.20 5.06
C LYS A 17 18.48 6.74 5.19
N LYS A 18 17.16 6.52 5.34
CA LYS A 18 16.56 5.18 5.41
C LYS A 18 16.75 4.43 4.08
N VAL A 19 16.51 5.09 2.95
CA VAL A 19 16.79 4.54 1.63
C VAL A 19 18.27 4.16 1.49
N PHE A 20 19.20 5.02 1.93
CA PHE A 20 20.63 4.71 1.91
C PHE A 20 20.97 3.50 2.79
N HIS A 21 20.25 3.26 3.87
CA HIS A 21 20.45 2.06 4.70
C HIS A 21 20.20 0.78 3.90
N TYR A 22 19.09 0.70 3.15
CA TYR A 22 18.79 -0.43 2.26
C TYR A 22 19.79 -0.53 1.10
N MET A 23 20.31 0.60 0.61
CA MET A 23 21.31 0.62 -0.46
C MET A 23 22.68 0.13 -0.01
N LYS A 24 22.99 0.09 1.29
CA LYS A 24 24.34 -0.21 1.81
C LYS A 24 24.92 -1.52 1.28
N HIS A 25 24.12 -2.55 1.13
CA HIS A 25 24.52 -3.84 0.61
C HIS A 25 24.82 -3.82 -0.91
N TYR A 26 24.31 -2.83 -1.63
CA TYR A 26 24.41 -2.68 -3.08
C TYR A 26 25.42 -1.61 -3.52
N ILE A 27 26.15 -1.00 -2.58
CA ILE A 27 27.17 0.03 -2.87
C ILE A 27 28.18 -0.40 -3.95
N PRO A 28 28.72 -1.64 -3.97
CA PRO A 28 29.65 -2.05 -5.04
C PRO A 28 28.99 -1.99 -6.44
N ILE A 29 27.71 -2.38 -6.55
CA ILE A 29 26.97 -2.31 -7.81
C ILE A 29 26.70 -0.85 -8.21
N LEU A 30 26.40 0.01 -7.25
CA LEU A 30 26.23 1.45 -7.48
C LEU A 30 27.52 2.09 -8.00
N ILE A 31 28.66 1.79 -7.39
CA ILE A 31 29.97 2.30 -7.83
C ILE A 31 30.26 1.83 -9.26
N LEU A 32 30.04 0.54 -9.55
CA LEU A 32 30.20 0.00 -10.90
C LEU A 32 29.30 0.73 -11.91
N SER A 33 28.04 0.98 -11.55
CA SER A 33 27.09 1.72 -12.39
C SER A 33 27.58 3.15 -12.68
N ILE A 34 28.08 3.88 -11.68
CA ILE A 34 28.62 5.23 -11.83
C ILE A 34 29.86 5.23 -12.74
N VAL A 35 30.75 4.26 -12.56
CA VAL A 35 31.94 4.12 -13.43
C VAL A 35 31.51 3.84 -14.88
N LEU A 36 30.58 2.90 -15.08
CA LEU A 36 30.05 2.59 -16.41
C LEU A 36 29.32 3.80 -17.04
N ALA A 37 28.56 4.58 -16.25
CA ALA A 37 27.93 5.81 -16.70
C ALA A 37 28.97 6.82 -17.19
N THR A 38 30.06 7.01 -16.43
CA THR A 38 31.15 7.94 -16.79
C THR A 38 31.85 7.48 -18.07
N VAL A 39 32.15 6.18 -18.19
CA VAL A 39 32.75 5.60 -19.41
C VAL A 39 31.82 5.78 -20.61
N THR A 40 30.53 5.45 -20.45
CA THR A 40 29.53 5.59 -21.52
C THR A 40 29.44 7.05 -21.99
N VAL A 41 29.40 8.01 -21.07
CA VAL A 41 29.36 9.45 -21.40
C VAL A 41 30.64 9.88 -22.10
N ALA A 42 31.82 9.50 -21.60
CA ALA A 42 33.09 9.87 -22.20
C ALA A 42 33.21 9.34 -23.65
N LEU A 43 32.83 8.08 -23.90
CA LEU A 43 32.84 7.48 -25.24
C LEU A 43 31.79 8.16 -26.16
N THR A 44 30.62 8.47 -25.65
CA THR A 44 29.56 9.19 -26.40
C THR A 44 30.03 10.60 -26.79
N LEU A 45 30.74 11.30 -25.91
CA LEU A 45 31.28 12.63 -26.16
C LEU A 45 32.52 12.60 -27.06
N TYR A 46 33.24 11.51 -27.15
CA TYR A 46 34.36 11.33 -28.09
C TYR A 46 33.90 11.16 -29.54
N PHE A 47 32.69 10.64 -29.76
CA PHE A 47 32.14 10.40 -31.10
C PHE A 47 32.04 11.66 -31.99
N PRO A 48 31.56 12.83 -31.52
CA PRO A 48 31.61 14.07 -32.30
C PRO A 48 33.03 14.48 -32.77
N ILE A 49 34.08 14.19 -31.98
CA ILE A 49 35.48 14.44 -32.37
C ILE A 49 35.86 13.58 -33.57
N LEU A 50 35.49 12.31 -33.58
CA LEU A 50 35.74 11.45 -34.73
C LEU A 50 35.02 11.93 -35.99
N THR A 51 33.76 12.36 -35.82
CA THR A 51 32.98 12.95 -36.93
C THR A 51 33.63 14.24 -37.44
N GLY A 52 34.09 15.08 -36.55
CA GLY A 52 34.81 16.31 -36.92
C GLY A 52 36.12 16.03 -37.68
N LYS A 53 36.93 15.10 -37.17
CA LYS A 53 38.15 14.61 -37.88
C LYS A 53 37.84 14.04 -39.24
N ALA A 54 36.72 13.33 -39.41
CA ALA A 54 36.30 12.77 -40.70
C ALA A 54 35.92 13.89 -41.67
N ILE A 55 35.22 14.93 -41.20
CA ILE A 55 34.89 16.12 -42.01
C ILE A 55 36.13 16.85 -42.48
N ASP A 56 37.12 17.02 -41.59
CA ASP A 56 38.40 17.70 -41.93
C ASP A 56 39.25 16.90 -42.93
N ARG A 57 38.98 15.63 -43.22
CA ARG A 57 39.60 14.84 -44.29
C ARG A 57 38.91 14.98 -45.63
N ILE A 58 37.81 15.75 -45.72
CA ILE A 58 37.11 16.12 -46.95
C ILE A 58 37.61 17.51 -47.36
N LEU A 59 38.84 17.61 -47.91
CA LEU A 59 39.52 18.88 -48.09
C LEU A 59 38.95 19.70 -49.27
N GLU A 60 38.76 19.08 -50.45
CA GLU A 60 38.30 19.74 -51.67
C GLU A 60 37.58 18.77 -52.60
N LYS A 61 36.87 19.31 -53.59
CA LYS A 61 36.23 18.48 -54.62
C LYS A 61 37.27 17.60 -55.35
N GLY A 62 37.15 16.28 -55.19
CA GLY A 62 38.08 15.31 -55.73
C GLY A 62 39.31 14.97 -54.88
N LYS A 63 39.50 15.59 -53.71
CA LYS A 63 40.59 15.29 -52.79
C LYS A 63 40.07 14.79 -51.45
N VAL A 64 39.47 13.60 -51.42
CA VAL A 64 38.91 12.95 -50.23
C VAL A 64 39.85 11.83 -49.82
N ASP A 65 40.32 11.83 -48.54
CA ASP A 65 41.06 10.74 -47.94
C ASP A 65 40.14 9.59 -47.47
N PHE A 66 39.71 8.78 -48.43
CA PHE A 66 38.82 7.61 -48.15
C PHE A 66 39.46 6.60 -47.19
N ALA A 67 40.79 6.40 -47.26
CA ALA A 67 41.49 5.44 -46.38
C ALA A 67 41.44 5.93 -44.92
N GLY A 68 41.69 7.22 -44.72
CA GLY A 68 41.62 7.85 -43.42
C GLY A 68 40.21 7.89 -42.84
N ILE A 69 39.20 8.19 -43.66
CA ILE A 69 37.79 8.19 -43.25
C ILE A 69 37.37 6.75 -42.87
N LEU A 70 37.77 5.73 -43.64
CA LEU A 70 37.46 4.32 -43.33
C LEU A 70 38.07 3.89 -41.98
N SER A 71 39.30 4.34 -41.67
CA SER A 71 39.91 4.04 -40.37
C SER A 71 39.18 4.67 -39.21
N LEU A 72 38.71 5.93 -39.33
CA LEU A 72 37.88 6.62 -38.35
C LEU A 72 36.49 5.97 -38.21
N ALA A 73 35.91 5.49 -39.30
CA ALA A 73 34.65 4.74 -39.27
C ALA A 73 34.79 3.42 -38.50
N LYS A 74 35.89 2.67 -38.68
CA LYS A 74 36.17 1.43 -37.91
C LYS A 74 36.32 1.75 -36.40
N GLU A 75 37.05 2.81 -36.06
CA GLU A 75 37.17 3.28 -34.68
C GLU A 75 35.81 3.67 -34.10
N GLY A 76 34.98 4.39 -34.87
CA GLY A 76 33.64 4.77 -34.48
C GLY A 76 32.72 3.56 -34.20
N VAL A 77 32.77 2.54 -35.07
CA VAL A 77 32.00 1.30 -34.87
C VAL A 77 32.43 0.58 -33.59
N LEU A 78 33.73 0.52 -33.31
CA LEU A 78 34.27 -0.07 -32.09
C LEU A 78 33.78 0.67 -30.85
N ILE A 79 33.85 2.02 -30.87
CA ILE A 79 33.37 2.87 -29.77
C ILE A 79 31.87 2.67 -29.54
N ILE A 80 31.05 2.63 -30.59
CA ILE A 80 29.62 2.39 -30.48
C ILE A 80 29.35 1.03 -29.82
N ALA A 81 30.08 0.00 -30.24
CA ALA A 81 29.94 -1.35 -29.68
C ALA A 81 30.29 -1.38 -28.16
N ILE A 82 31.42 -0.77 -27.78
CA ILE A 82 31.84 -0.67 -26.38
C ILE A 82 30.81 0.14 -25.55
N THR A 83 30.35 1.27 -26.09
CA THR A 83 29.36 2.12 -25.43
C THR A 83 28.04 1.38 -25.23
N ALA A 84 27.56 0.65 -26.24
CA ALA A 84 26.34 -0.15 -26.16
C ALA A 84 26.45 -1.25 -25.09
N LEU A 85 27.60 -1.94 -25.05
CA LEU A 85 27.88 -2.96 -24.04
C LEU A 85 27.94 -2.37 -22.62
N ALA A 86 28.64 -1.25 -22.44
CA ALA A 86 28.73 -0.57 -21.16
C ALA A 86 27.35 -0.10 -20.69
N GLN A 87 26.56 0.50 -21.57
CA GLN A 87 25.19 0.92 -21.30
C GLN A 87 24.28 -0.26 -20.90
N TRP A 88 24.40 -1.38 -21.62
CA TRP A 88 23.62 -2.58 -21.31
C TRP A 88 23.95 -3.13 -19.91
N ILE A 89 25.26 -3.26 -19.59
CA ILE A 89 25.70 -3.71 -18.27
C ILE A 89 25.26 -2.73 -17.18
N MET A 90 25.38 -1.43 -17.40
CA MET A 90 24.92 -0.39 -16.48
C MET A 90 23.43 -0.52 -16.18
N ASN A 91 22.59 -0.67 -17.21
CA ASN A 91 21.16 -0.84 -17.04
C ASN A 91 20.83 -2.14 -16.28
N MET A 92 21.53 -3.23 -16.55
CA MET A 92 21.38 -4.50 -15.82
C MET A 92 21.74 -4.34 -14.32
N CYS A 93 22.81 -3.61 -14.02
CA CYS A 93 23.21 -3.29 -12.64
C CYS A 93 22.15 -2.45 -11.94
N ASN A 94 21.65 -1.39 -12.59
CA ASN A 94 20.63 -0.50 -12.03
C ASN A 94 19.33 -1.24 -11.76
N ASN A 95 18.85 -2.02 -12.72
CA ASN A 95 17.65 -2.84 -12.57
C ASN A 95 17.79 -3.84 -11.41
N ARG A 96 18.88 -4.60 -11.39
CA ARG A 96 19.12 -5.59 -10.33
C ARG A 96 19.18 -4.95 -8.95
N MET A 97 19.85 -3.80 -8.82
CA MET A 97 19.94 -3.07 -7.55
C MET A 97 18.57 -2.55 -7.14
N THR A 98 17.84 -1.87 -8.01
CA THR A 98 16.52 -1.30 -7.71
C THR A 98 15.53 -2.37 -7.27
N TYR A 99 15.37 -3.45 -8.06
CA TYR A 99 14.38 -4.49 -7.75
C TYR A 99 14.73 -5.31 -6.51
N ASN A 100 16.01 -5.45 -6.17
CA ASN A 100 16.39 -6.09 -4.91
C ASN A 100 16.08 -5.20 -3.71
N ILE A 101 16.38 -3.89 -3.77
CA ILE A 101 16.03 -2.93 -2.71
C ILE A 101 14.50 -2.92 -2.50
N VAL A 102 13.74 -2.86 -3.58
CA VAL A 102 12.28 -2.86 -3.57
C VAL A 102 11.72 -4.15 -2.98
N ARG A 103 12.28 -5.30 -3.36
CA ARG A 103 11.91 -6.59 -2.76
C ARG A 103 12.12 -6.60 -1.25
N ASP A 104 13.26 -6.10 -0.78
CA ASP A 104 13.61 -6.12 0.63
C ASP A 104 12.67 -5.18 1.42
N ILE A 105 12.42 -3.96 0.93
CA ILE A 105 11.46 -3.01 1.51
C ILE A 105 10.03 -3.59 1.53
N ARG A 106 9.58 -4.22 0.43
CA ARG A 106 8.24 -4.83 0.37
C ARG A 106 8.09 -5.97 1.37
N LYS A 107 9.15 -6.78 1.53
CA LYS A 107 9.17 -7.85 2.52
C LYS A 107 9.07 -7.30 3.93
N ASP A 108 9.87 -6.28 4.28
CA ASP A 108 9.86 -5.68 5.61
C ASP A 108 8.52 -4.98 5.90
N ALA A 109 7.93 -4.31 4.89
CA ALA A 109 6.61 -3.70 5.04
C ALA A 109 5.50 -4.73 5.25
N PHE A 110 5.55 -5.87 4.54
CA PHE A 110 4.58 -6.95 4.71
C PHE A 110 4.77 -7.67 6.06
N ASP A 111 6.01 -7.99 6.44
CA ASP A 111 6.33 -8.58 7.73
C ASP A 111 5.84 -7.69 8.89
N LYS A 112 6.07 -6.38 8.75
CA LYS A 112 5.58 -5.41 9.74
C LYS A 112 4.06 -5.40 9.84
N MET A 113 3.35 -5.44 8.71
CA MET A 113 1.89 -5.44 8.68
C MET A 113 1.30 -6.64 9.45
N GLU A 114 1.93 -7.81 9.38
CA GLU A 114 1.50 -9.01 10.13
C GLU A 114 1.69 -8.87 11.66
N HIS A 115 2.53 -7.94 12.11
CA HIS A 115 2.87 -7.72 13.51
C HIS A 115 2.31 -6.39 14.07
N LEU A 116 1.47 -5.69 13.32
CA LEU A 116 0.84 -4.46 13.80
C LEU A 116 -0.28 -4.74 14.78
N PRO A 117 -0.46 -3.89 15.80
CA PRO A 117 -1.61 -4.00 16.71
C PRO A 117 -2.92 -3.78 15.95
N LEU A 118 -3.98 -4.45 16.39
CA LEU A 118 -5.31 -4.33 15.76
C LEU A 118 -5.82 -2.87 15.77
N SER A 119 -5.44 -2.08 16.77
CA SER A 119 -5.76 -0.66 16.87
C SER A 119 -5.26 0.17 15.68
N TYR A 120 -4.10 -0.17 15.13
CA TYR A 120 -3.58 0.47 13.92
C TYR A 120 -4.41 0.07 12.69
N ILE A 121 -4.72 -1.22 12.56
CA ILE A 121 -5.51 -1.77 11.43
C ILE A 121 -6.92 -1.16 11.42
N ASP A 122 -7.57 -1.07 12.58
CA ASP A 122 -8.93 -0.51 12.72
C ASP A 122 -8.99 1.00 12.48
N SER A 123 -7.88 1.72 12.76
CA SER A 123 -7.81 3.18 12.57
C SER A 123 -7.44 3.61 11.15
N HIS A 124 -6.99 2.68 10.29
CA HIS A 124 -6.57 2.96 8.92
C HIS A 124 -7.41 2.19 7.90
N SER A 125 -7.63 2.77 6.73
CA SER A 125 -8.34 2.05 5.68
C SER A 125 -7.49 0.91 5.10
N HIS A 126 -8.08 -0.26 4.89
CA HIS A 126 -7.41 -1.40 4.26
C HIS A 126 -6.83 -1.04 2.88
N GLY A 127 -7.55 -0.21 2.11
CA GLY A 127 -7.09 0.27 0.81
C GLY A 127 -5.81 1.11 0.88
N ASP A 128 -5.66 1.96 1.92
CA ASP A 128 -4.42 2.74 2.12
C ASP A 128 -3.25 1.83 2.46
N MET A 129 -3.43 0.86 3.36
CA MET A 129 -2.38 -0.10 3.72
C MET A 129 -1.92 -0.93 2.53
N VAL A 130 -2.84 -1.47 1.74
CA VAL A 130 -2.52 -2.21 0.51
C VAL A 130 -1.83 -1.30 -0.51
N SER A 131 -2.28 -0.06 -0.68
CA SER A 131 -1.66 0.91 -1.57
C SER A 131 -0.23 1.23 -1.19
N ARG A 132 0.10 1.33 0.11
CA ARG A 132 1.47 1.55 0.60
C ARG A 132 2.42 0.41 0.20
N ILE A 133 1.96 -0.85 0.27
CA ILE A 133 2.80 -2.03 -0.04
C ILE A 133 2.93 -2.28 -1.55
N ILE A 134 1.91 -1.92 -2.34
CA ILE A 134 1.90 -2.18 -3.79
C ILE A 134 2.27 -0.90 -4.56
N ALA A 135 1.36 0.09 -4.59
CA ALA A 135 1.49 1.23 -5.47
C ALA A 135 2.62 2.19 -5.07
N ASP A 136 2.78 2.47 -3.76
CA ASP A 136 3.85 3.36 -3.30
C ASP A 136 5.23 2.72 -3.49
N VAL A 137 5.36 1.40 -3.27
CA VAL A 137 6.61 0.67 -3.50
C VAL A 137 6.98 0.64 -4.98
N ASP A 138 6.02 0.50 -5.90
CA ASP A 138 6.26 0.54 -7.34
C ASP A 138 6.66 1.94 -7.79
N THR A 139 5.96 2.99 -7.31
CA THR A 139 6.33 4.40 -7.59
C THR A 139 7.74 4.73 -7.07
N PHE A 140 8.09 4.20 -5.90
CA PHE A 140 9.44 4.34 -5.36
C PHE A 140 10.49 3.63 -6.22
N ALA A 141 10.18 2.43 -6.74
CA ALA A 141 11.05 1.69 -7.67
C ALA A 141 11.35 2.50 -8.94
N ASP A 142 10.31 3.05 -9.57
CA ASP A 142 10.43 3.84 -10.80
C ASP A 142 11.28 5.10 -10.59
N GLY A 143 11.06 5.80 -9.48
CA GLY A 143 11.85 6.98 -9.15
C GLY A 143 13.31 6.66 -8.84
N LEU A 144 13.60 5.55 -8.16
CA LEU A 144 14.98 5.09 -7.95
C LEU A 144 15.67 4.75 -9.28
N LEU A 145 14.98 4.01 -10.15
CA LEU A 145 15.53 3.61 -11.44
C LEU A 145 15.82 4.82 -12.32
N MET A 146 14.91 5.80 -12.38
CA MET A 146 15.13 7.07 -13.06
C MET A 146 16.29 7.87 -12.44
N GLY A 147 16.36 7.91 -11.11
CA GLY A 147 17.44 8.58 -10.39
C GLY A 147 18.81 8.00 -10.77
N PHE A 148 18.98 6.70 -10.73
CA PHE A 148 20.26 6.05 -11.04
C PHE A 148 20.64 6.13 -12.51
N THR A 149 19.66 6.00 -13.43
CA THR A 149 19.97 5.99 -14.87
C THR A 149 20.07 7.38 -15.47
N GLN A 150 19.18 8.29 -15.14
CA GLN A 150 19.10 9.59 -15.82
C GLN A 150 19.80 10.72 -15.07
N LEU A 151 19.75 10.74 -13.73
CA LEU A 151 20.39 11.82 -12.97
C LEU A 151 21.91 11.74 -13.07
N PHE A 152 22.50 10.55 -12.85
CA PHE A 152 23.96 10.37 -12.93
C PHE A 152 24.50 10.59 -14.34
N THR A 153 23.87 9.98 -15.35
CA THR A 153 24.26 10.18 -16.74
C THR A 153 24.04 11.61 -17.20
N GLY A 154 22.95 12.27 -16.78
CA GLY A 154 22.67 13.66 -17.10
C GLY A 154 23.71 14.62 -16.53
N ILE A 155 24.06 14.49 -15.24
CA ILE A 155 25.11 15.30 -14.61
C ILE A 155 26.46 15.05 -15.26
N ALA A 156 26.83 13.76 -15.48
CA ALA A 156 28.08 13.41 -16.14
C ALA A 156 28.14 13.97 -17.57
N THR A 157 27.03 13.96 -18.31
CA THR A 157 26.95 14.54 -19.66
C THR A 157 27.15 16.06 -19.64
N ILE A 158 26.50 16.78 -18.72
CA ILE A 158 26.68 18.26 -18.60
C ILE A 158 28.15 18.60 -18.31
N VAL A 159 28.72 17.95 -17.28
CA VAL A 159 30.12 18.24 -16.87
C VAL A 159 31.10 17.79 -17.95
N GLY A 160 30.92 16.58 -18.49
CA GLY A 160 31.77 16.06 -19.55
C GLY A 160 31.72 16.92 -20.82
N THR A 161 30.50 17.27 -21.29
CA THR A 161 30.36 18.13 -22.47
C THR A 161 31.03 19.49 -22.27
N LEU A 162 30.88 20.09 -21.08
CA LEU A 162 31.55 21.36 -20.77
C LEU A 162 33.08 21.25 -20.82
N ILE A 163 33.65 20.17 -20.26
CA ILE A 163 35.10 19.91 -20.31
C ILE A 163 35.58 19.77 -21.78
N PHE A 164 34.88 18.95 -22.57
CA PHE A 164 35.25 18.75 -23.98
C PHE A 164 35.14 20.03 -24.79
N MET A 165 34.13 20.86 -24.57
CA MET A 165 33.97 22.15 -25.23
C MET A 165 35.08 23.12 -24.85
N LEU A 166 35.48 23.20 -23.56
CA LEU A 166 36.57 24.07 -23.09
C LEU A 166 37.93 23.70 -23.70
N VAL A 167 38.16 22.40 -23.93
CA VAL A 167 39.39 21.91 -24.56
C VAL A 167 39.48 22.30 -26.04
N ILE A 168 38.33 22.42 -26.74
CA ILE A 168 38.31 22.78 -28.16
C ILE A 168 38.41 24.29 -28.35
N ASP A 169 37.50 25.08 -27.74
CA ASP A 169 37.54 26.56 -27.81
C ASP A 169 36.78 27.18 -26.64
N VAL A 170 37.47 28.04 -25.87
CA VAL A 170 36.90 28.68 -24.68
C VAL A 170 35.87 29.76 -25.06
N LYS A 171 36.06 30.49 -26.17
CA LYS A 171 35.18 31.59 -26.57
C LYS A 171 33.82 31.10 -26.99
N ILE A 172 33.75 30.04 -27.80
CA ILE A 172 32.50 29.44 -28.24
C ILE A 172 31.80 28.76 -27.06
N THR A 173 32.55 28.12 -26.16
CA THR A 173 32.02 27.56 -24.92
C THR A 173 31.29 28.59 -24.07
N LEU A 174 31.88 29.78 -23.94
CA LEU A 174 31.28 30.88 -23.17
C LEU A 174 29.93 31.33 -23.75
N VAL A 175 29.79 31.35 -25.08
CA VAL A 175 28.51 31.63 -25.75
C VAL A 175 27.45 30.61 -25.36
N VAL A 176 27.77 29.32 -25.38
CA VAL A 176 26.83 28.26 -25.00
C VAL A 176 26.43 28.39 -23.52
N VAL A 177 27.41 28.59 -22.63
CA VAL A 177 27.16 28.70 -21.18
C VAL A 177 26.30 29.91 -20.82
N ILE A 178 26.49 31.07 -21.50
CA ILE A 178 25.68 32.27 -21.27
C ILE A 178 24.25 32.13 -21.80
N LEU A 179 24.06 31.44 -22.93
CA LEU A 179 22.73 31.31 -23.54
C LEU A 179 21.88 30.18 -22.92
N THR A 180 22.50 29.13 -22.38
CA THR A 180 21.77 27.98 -21.81
C THR A 180 20.85 28.35 -20.63
N PRO A 181 21.20 29.25 -19.69
CA PRO A 181 20.27 29.65 -18.62
C PRO A 181 18.94 30.23 -19.11
N LEU A 182 18.90 30.79 -20.33
CA LEU A 182 17.65 31.27 -20.93
C LEU A 182 16.65 30.14 -21.15
N SER A 183 17.13 28.94 -21.57
CA SER A 183 16.31 27.75 -21.70
C SER A 183 15.73 27.28 -20.35
N LEU A 184 16.55 27.30 -19.29
CA LEU A 184 16.11 26.95 -17.93
C LEU A 184 15.08 27.95 -17.39
N PHE A 185 15.26 29.23 -17.65
CA PHE A 185 14.31 30.25 -17.22
C PHE A 185 12.92 30.03 -17.85
N VAL A 186 12.89 29.83 -19.18
CA VAL A 186 11.63 29.59 -19.90
C VAL A 186 11.00 28.29 -19.47
N ALA A 187 11.77 27.20 -19.36
CA ALA A 187 11.27 25.92 -18.87
C ALA A 187 10.67 26.03 -17.45
N SER A 188 11.35 26.74 -16.53
CA SER A 188 10.87 26.94 -15.16
C SER A 188 9.59 27.79 -15.10
N PHE A 189 9.49 28.84 -15.94
CA PHE A 189 8.29 29.66 -16.03
C PHE A 189 7.07 28.86 -16.49
N ILE A 190 7.23 28.05 -17.55
CA ILE A 190 6.17 27.22 -18.08
C ILE A 190 5.81 26.13 -17.06
N ALA A 191 6.80 25.47 -16.44
CA ALA A 191 6.59 24.42 -15.44
C ALA A 191 5.74 24.90 -14.24
N LYS A 192 5.95 26.11 -13.74
CA LYS A 192 5.12 26.69 -12.67
C LYS A 192 3.66 26.84 -13.07
N LYS A 193 3.39 27.28 -14.30
CA LYS A 193 2.02 27.41 -14.82
C LYS A 193 1.36 26.04 -15.03
N THR A 194 2.12 25.11 -15.61
CA THR A 194 1.70 23.72 -15.83
C THR A 194 1.34 23.03 -14.50
N TYR A 195 2.20 23.13 -13.50
CA TYR A 195 1.97 22.53 -12.17
C TYR A 195 0.67 23.02 -11.52
N SER A 196 0.40 24.33 -11.55
CA SER A 196 -0.84 24.89 -11.01
C SER A 196 -2.09 24.33 -11.71
N MET A 197 -2.03 24.16 -13.03
CA MET A 197 -3.15 23.59 -13.79
C MET A 197 -3.33 22.09 -13.54
N PHE A 198 -2.25 21.32 -13.42
CA PHE A 198 -2.32 19.90 -13.06
C PHE A 198 -2.87 19.68 -11.66
N GLN A 199 -2.55 20.54 -10.69
CA GLN A 199 -3.15 20.46 -9.35
C GLN A 199 -4.67 20.63 -9.40
N LEU A 200 -5.17 21.63 -10.15
CA LEU A 200 -6.61 21.84 -10.33
C LEU A 200 -7.26 20.66 -11.04
N GLN A 201 -6.62 20.13 -12.07
CA GLN A 201 -7.10 18.95 -12.80
C GLN A 201 -7.20 17.72 -11.88
N THR A 202 -6.15 17.43 -11.10
CA THR A 202 -6.12 16.29 -10.18
C THR A 202 -7.19 16.42 -9.10
N LYS A 203 -7.36 17.61 -8.52
CA LYS A 203 -8.41 17.87 -7.55
C LYS A 203 -9.80 17.62 -8.14
N THR A 204 -10.09 18.20 -9.32
CA THR A 204 -11.41 18.04 -9.96
C THR A 204 -11.65 16.62 -10.43
N ARG A 205 -10.61 15.89 -10.85
CA ARG A 205 -10.71 14.45 -11.15
C ARG A 205 -11.07 13.65 -9.90
N GLY A 206 -10.49 13.97 -8.74
CA GLY A 206 -10.87 13.37 -7.46
C GLY A 206 -12.34 13.60 -7.12
N GLU A 207 -12.86 14.83 -7.32
CA GLU A 207 -14.28 15.14 -7.15
C GLU A 207 -15.18 14.30 -8.09
N GLN A 208 -14.76 14.14 -9.36
CA GLN A 208 -15.47 13.32 -10.35
C GLN A 208 -15.47 11.83 -9.96
N THR A 209 -14.31 11.30 -9.54
CA THR A 209 -14.20 9.90 -9.12
C THR A 209 -15.10 9.63 -7.91
N ALA A 210 -15.10 10.50 -6.89
CA ALA A 210 -15.95 10.34 -5.73
C ALA A 210 -17.45 10.33 -6.09
N LEU A 211 -17.88 11.21 -6.99
CA LEU A 211 -19.28 11.21 -7.48
C LEU A 211 -19.61 9.91 -8.21
N ILE A 212 -18.71 9.41 -9.09
CA ILE A 212 -18.91 8.15 -9.82
C ILE A 212 -19.02 6.97 -8.84
N GLU A 213 -18.11 6.87 -7.86
CA GLU A 213 -18.14 5.81 -6.85
C GLU A 213 -19.44 5.85 -6.04
N GLU A 214 -19.90 7.04 -5.64
CA GLU A 214 -21.15 7.22 -4.92
C GLU A 214 -22.36 6.80 -5.76
N MET A 215 -22.46 7.27 -7.00
CA MET A 215 -23.58 6.96 -7.88
C MET A 215 -23.62 5.50 -8.31
N VAL A 216 -22.46 4.91 -8.67
CA VAL A 216 -22.38 3.50 -9.07
C VAL A 216 -22.63 2.57 -7.88
N GLY A 217 -22.06 2.89 -6.72
CA GLY A 217 -22.27 2.12 -5.48
C GLY A 217 -23.73 2.09 -5.04
N ASN A 218 -24.47 3.19 -5.28
CA ASN A 218 -25.87 3.36 -4.90
C ASN A 218 -26.84 3.36 -6.09
N GLN A 219 -26.44 2.78 -7.24
CA GLN A 219 -27.23 2.84 -8.48
C GLN A 219 -28.70 2.41 -8.31
N LYS A 220 -28.95 1.40 -7.48
CA LYS A 220 -30.33 0.94 -7.18
C LYS A 220 -31.16 2.01 -6.48
N VAL A 221 -30.53 2.83 -5.61
CA VAL A 221 -31.19 3.92 -4.88
C VAL A 221 -31.46 5.08 -5.84
N VAL A 222 -30.46 5.46 -6.65
CA VAL A 222 -30.60 6.51 -7.67
C VAL A 222 -31.79 6.20 -8.58
N GLN A 223 -31.88 4.98 -9.11
CA GLN A 223 -33.01 4.55 -9.97
C GLN A 223 -34.34 4.48 -9.21
N ALA A 224 -34.34 3.97 -7.96
CA ALA A 224 -35.58 3.86 -7.19
C ALA A 224 -36.22 5.21 -6.86
N PHE A 225 -35.42 6.28 -6.80
CA PHE A 225 -35.89 7.64 -6.53
C PHE A 225 -35.92 8.54 -7.77
N ASN A 226 -35.60 8.03 -8.95
CA ASN A 226 -35.55 8.76 -10.24
C ASN A 226 -34.63 10.00 -10.18
N HIS A 227 -33.44 9.85 -9.58
CA HIS A 227 -32.43 10.92 -9.44
C HIS A 227 -31.35 10.87 -10.54
N GLU A 228 -31.56 10.16 -11.66
CA GLU A 228 -30.58 10.01 -12.74
C GLU A 228 -30.25 11.36 -13.40
N ASP A 229 -31.26 12.18 -13.66
CA ASP A 229 -31.08 13.49 -14.32
C ASP A 229 -30.27 14.44 -13.44
N GLU A 230 -30.53 14.48 -12.12
CA GLU A 230 -29.78 15.30 -11.17
C GLU A 230 -28.32 14.83 -11.04
N ALA A 231 -28.10 13.52 -11.01
CA ALA A 231 -26.77 12.93 -11.00
C ALA A 231 -25.99 13.27 -12.28
N LEU A 232 -26.66 13.28 -13.44
CA LEU A 232 -26.08 13.66 -14.71
C LEU A 232 -25.72 15.14 -14.75
N GLU A 233 -26.55 16.02 -14.22
CA GLU A 233 -26.29 17.47 -14.14
C GLU A 233 -25.06 17.76 -13.26
N GLN A 234 -24.98 17.13 -12.09
CA GLN A 234 -23.80 17.24 -11.20
C GLN A 234 -22.52 16.71 -11.87
N PHE A 235 -22.63 15.58 -12.57
CA PHE A 235 -21.51 15.02 -13.32
C PHE A 235 -21.04 15.97 -14.42
N ASP A 236 -21.97 16.55 -15.19
CA ASP A 236 -21.66 17.47 -16.28
C ASP A 236 -20.98 18.75 -15.78
N GLU A 237 -21.41 19.31 -14.63
CA GLU A 237 -20.75 20.47 -14.03
C GLU A 237 -19.28 20.18 -13.70
N ILE A 238 -19.03 19.05 -13.03
CA ILE A 238 -17.66 18.64 -12.68
C ILE A 238 -16.85 18.35 -13.94
N ASN A 239 -17.44 17.66 -14.92
CA ASN A 239 -16.80 17.26 -16.17
C ASN A 239 -16.41 18.48 -17.03
N GLN A 240 -17.24 19.51 -17.10
CA GLN A 240 -16.91 20.78 -17.78
C GLN A 240 -15.77 21.51 -17.09
N ARG A 241 -15.72 21.53 -15.76
CA ARG A 241 -14.58 22.09 -15.01
C ARG A 241 -13.32 21.30 -15.28
N LEU A 242 -13.40 19.95 -15.27
CA LEU A 242 -12.29 19.06 -15.55
C LEU A 242 -11.76 19.23 -16.97
N GLN A 243 -12.66 19.33 -17.98
CA GLN A 243 -12.30 19.61 -19.37
C GLN A 243 -11.49 20.91 -19.47
N LYS A 244 -11.96 21.99 -18.85
CA LYS A 244 -11.29 23.31 -18.88
C LYS A 244 -9.88 23.25 -18.25
N TYR A 245 -9.74 22.57 -17.12
CA TYR A 245 -8.44 22.42 -16.46
C TYR A 245 -7.51 21.49 -17.23
N SER A 246 -8.03 20.39 -17.74
CA SER A 246 -7.28 19.44 -18.56
C SER A 246 -6.75 20.09 -19.84
N LEU A 247 -7.60 20.82 -20.57
CA LEU A 247 -7.20 21.54 -21.77
C LEU A 247 -6.05 22.51 -21.49
N ARG A 248 -6.16 23.29 -20.41
CA ARG A 248 -5.11 24.24 -20.01
C ARG A 248 -3.84 23.55 -19.55
N ALA A 249 -3.95 22.48 -18.77
CA ALA A 249 -2.81 21.69 -18.30
C ALA A 249 -2.04 21.09 -19.49
N ILE A 250 -2.76 20.47 -20.43
CA ILE A 250 -2.17 19.88 -21.64
C ILE A 250 -1.56 20.99 -22.53
N PHE A 251 -2.23 22.12 -22.72
CA PHE A 251 -1.71 23.22 -23.51
C PHE A 251 -0.37 23.74 -22.96
N PHE A 252 -0.30 24.06 -21.67
CA PHE A 252 0.95 24.54 -21.06
C PHE A 252 2.04 23.44 -21.06
N SER A 253 1.67 22.19 -20.81
CA SER A 253 2.60 21.06 -20.88
C SER A 253 3.16 20.89 -22.30
N SER A 254 2.31 20.96 -23.31
CA SER A 254 2.70 20.78 -24.73
C SER A 254 3.59 21.89 -25.25
N ILE A 255 3.46 23.11 -24.71
CA ILE A 255 4.28 24.26 -25.15
C ILE A 255 5.72 24.18 -24.62
N THR A 256 5.99 23.36 -23.57
CA THR A 256 7.32 23.23 -22.97
C THR A 256 8.35 22.77 -23.99
N ASN A 257 8.07 21.66 -24.69
CA ASN A 257 8.99 21.10 -25.67
C ASN A 257 9.28 22.04 -26.88
N PRO A 258 8.28 22.63 -27.55
CA PRO A 258 8.54 23.60 -28.61
C PRO A 258 9.34 24.80 -28.14
N SER A 259 9.03 25.34 -26.95
CA SER A 259 9.75 26.53 -26.41
C SER A 259 11.21 26.24 -26.09
N THR A 260 11.49 25.09 -25.46
CA THR A 260 12.87 24.69 -25.18
C THR A 260 13.64 24.37 -26.46
N ARG A 261 12.98 23.72 -27.44
CA ARG A 261 13.59 23.48 -28.77
C ARG A 261 13.91 24.78 -29.51
N PHE A 262 13.03 25.77 -29.45
CA PHE A 262 13.27 27.08 -30.06
C PHE A 262 14.51 27.75 -29.46
N ILE A 263 14.66 27.76 -28.13
CA ILE A 263 15.85 28.33 -27.48
C ILE A 263 17.10 27.51 -27.81
N ASN A 264 17.03 26.20 -27.81
CA ASN A 264 18.15 25.34 -28.20
C ASN A 264 18.56 25.60 -29.65
N SER A 265 17.60 25.88 -30.55
CA SER A 265 17.90 26.29 -31.93
C SER A 265 18.57 27.65 -32.01
N LEU A 266 18.22 28.61 -31.12
CA LEU A 266 18.93 29.90 -31.02
C LEU A 266 20.37 29.69 -30.53
N VAL A 267 20.60 28.85 -29.53
CA VAL A 267 21.93 28.47 -29.06
C VAL A 267 22.74 27.85 -30.20
N TYR A 268 22.14 26.91 -30.92
CA TYR A 268 22.76 26.25 -32.06
C TYR A 268 23.11 27.22 -33.17
N ALA A 269 22.22 28.16 -33.51
CA ALA A 269 22.47 29.21 -34.51
C ALA A 269 23.59 30.16 -34.07
N ALA A 270 23.60 30.58 -32.79
CA ALA A 270 24.66 31.44 -32.25
C ALA A 270 26.02 30.73 -32.30
N VAL A 271 26.09 29.47 -31.93
CA VAL A 271 27.31 28.63 -32.04
C VAL A 271 27.72 28.50 -33.52
N GLY A 272 26.76 28.30 -34.44
CA GLY A 272 27.03 28.23 -35.87
C GLY A 272 27.64 29.53 -36.42
N ILE A 273 27.07 30.69 -36.06
CA ILE A 273 27.54 31.99 -36.51
C ILE A 273 28.93 32.30 -35.93
N VAL A 274 29.09 32.20 -34.61
CA VAL A 274 30.38 32.52 -33.94
C VAL A 274 31.46 31.53 -34.37
N GLY A 275 31.13 30.24 -34.49
CA GLY A 275 32.06 29.22 -34.96
C GLY A 275 32.45 29.40 -36.41
N ALA A 276 31.52 29.74 -37.33
CA ALA A 276 31.83 30.03 -38.72
C ALA A 276 32.74 31.27 -38.85
N LEU A 277 32.47 32.32 -38.07
CA LEU A 277 33.34 33.47 -37.99
C LEU A 277 34.75 33.11 -37.46
N SER A 278 34.81 32.22 -36.47
CA SER A 278 36.09 31.69 -35.95
C SER A 278 36.86 30.92 -37.03
N VAL A 279 36.22 30.06 -37.82
CA VAL A 279 36.86 29.35 -38.95
C VAL A 279 37.48 30.33 -39.94
N ILE A 280 36.76 31.42 -40.31
CA ILE A 280 37.21 32.43 -41.28
C ILE A 280 38.33 33.28 -40.71
N LEU A 281 38.21 33.72 -39.46
CA LEU A 281 39.14 34.70 -38.86
C LEU A 281 40.46 34.05 -38.37
N THR A 282 40.47 32.76 -38.06
CA THR A 282 41.65 32.07 -37.52
C THR A 282 42.54 31.43 -38.58
N ASN A 283 42.25 31.62 -39.87
CA ASN A 283 43.01 31.07 -40.99
C ASN A 283 43.29 29.55 -40.84
N GLY A 284 42.32 28.77 -40.39
CA GLY A 284 42.43 27.29 -40.28
C GLY A 284 42.87 26.78 -38.90
N ALA A 285 43.14 27.64 -37.90
CA ALA A 285 43.41 27.17 -36.55
C ALA A 285 42.18 26.54 -35.89
N PHE A 286 40.98 27.01 -36.24
CA PHE A 286 39.70 26.40 -35.89
C PHE A 286 39.08 25.80 -37.17
N SER A 287 38.94 24.46 -37.24
CA SER A 287 38.52 23.76 -38.46
C SER A 287 36.99 23.66 -38.59
N VAL A 288 36.50 23.32 -39.79
CA VAL A 288 35.09 23.00 -40.04
C VAL A 288 34.66 21.79 -39.23
N GLY A 289 35.56 20.80 -39.05
CA GLY A 289 35.33 19.66 -38.18
C GLY A 289 35.14 20.07 -36.72
N ASN A 290 35.93 21.01 -36.20
CA ASN A 290 35.76 21.57 -34.86
C ASN A 290 34.40 22.27 -34.70
N LEU A 291 33.94 23.01 -35.70
CA LEU A 291 32.63 23.63 -35.72
C LEU A 291 31.51 22.57 -35.63
N SER A 292 31.65 21.48 -36.42
CA SER A 292 30.69 20.35 -36.36
C SER A 292 30.65 19.67 -34.97
N CYS A 293 31.82 19.52 -34.32
CA CYS A 293 31.92 19.05 -32.95
C CYS A 293 31.14 19.94 -31.98
N PHE A 294 31.36 21.26 -32.06
CA PHE A 294 30.66 22.22 -31.20
C PHE A 294 29.15 22.21 -31.37
N LEU A 295 28.66 22.12 -32.60
CA LEU A 295 27.24 22.02 -32.88
C LEU A 295 26.63 20.75 -32.26
N SER A 296 27.37 19.63 -32.31
CA SER A 296 26.96 18.38 -31.64
C SER A 296 26.95 18.52 -30.12
N TYR A 297 27.98 19.15 -29.56
CA TYR A 297 28.09 19.39 -28.12
C TYR A 297 27.04 20.38 -27.61
N ALA A 298 26.70 21.41 -28.33
CA ALA A 298 25.64 22.36 -27.97
C ALA A 298 24.30 21.62 -27.77
N ASN A 299 23.98 20.65 -28.66
CA ASN A 299 22.80 19.80 -28.50
C ASN A 299 22.91 18.85 -27.30
N GLN A 300 24.06 18.20 -27.11
CA GLN A 300 24.29 17.26 -26.01
C GLN A 300 24.32 17.97 -24.66
N TYR A 301 24.79 19.20 -24.57
CA TYR A 301 24.84 20.00 -23.35
C TYR A 301 23.44 20.42 -22.88
N THR A 302 22.57 20.81 -23.83
CA THR A 302 21.23 21.34 -23.49
C THR A 302 20.21 20.28 -23.17
N LYS A 303 20.35 19.05 -23.71
CA LYS A 303 19.40 17.95 -23.56
C LYS A 303 19.16 17.54 -22.10
N PRO A 304 20.19 17.26 -21.25
CA PRO A 304 20.00 16.83 -19.87
C PRO A 304 19.28 17.85 -18.98
N PHE A 305 19.37 19.16 -19.27
CA PHE A 305 18.66 20.17 -18.47
C PHE A 305 17.13 20.03 -18.56
N ASN A 306 16.62 19.58 -19.70
CA ASN A 306 15.19 19.34 -19.88
C ASN A 306 14.76 18.03 -19.17
N GLU A 307 15.62 17.00 -19.19
CA GLU A 307 15.35 15.69 -18.60
C GLU A 307 15.44 15.72 -17.06
N ILE A 308 16.45 16.41 -16.50
CA ILE A 308 16.69 16.50 -15.05
C ILE A 308 15.47 17.06 -14.31
N SER A 309 14.76 18.03 -14.90
CA SER A 309 13.56 18.60 -14.26
C SER A 309 12.47 17.54 -14.02
N GLY A 310 12.25 16.64 -14.99
CA GLY A 310 11.33 15.51 -14.86
C GLY A 310 11.81 14.52 -13.80
N VAL A 311 13.09 14.15 -13.86
CA VAL A 311 13.70 13.21 -12.89
C VAL A 311 13.62 13.71 -11.45
N ILE A 312 13.84 15.02 -11.22
CA ILE A 312 13.70 15.60 -9.87
C ILE A 312 12.27 15.47 -9.36
N THR A 313 11.27 15.65 -10.22
CA THR A 313 9.86 15.50 -9.83
C THR A 313 9.56 14.05 -9.46
N GLU A 314 9.99 13.10 -10.28
CA GLU A 314 9.79 11.67 -10.00
C GLU A 314 10.53 11.22 -8.74
N LEU A 315 11.75 11.72 -8.49
CA LEU A 315 12.47 11.47 -7.24
C LEU A 315 11.75 12.05 -6.01
N GLN A 316 11.11 13.22 -6.15
CA GLN A 316 10.31 13.79 -5.06
C GLN A 316 9.06 12.94 -4.78
N ASN A 317 8.39 12.45 -5.82
CA ASN A 317 7.27 11.52 -5.69
C ASN A 317 7.72 10.21 -5.03
N ALA A 318 8.81 9.63 -5.51
CA ALA A 318 9.40 8.42 -4.95
C ALA A 318 9.76 8.57 -3.46
N LEU A 319 10.36 9.70 -3.07
CA LEU A 319 10.67 9.99 -1.66
C LEU A 319 9.41 10.19 -0.80
N ALA A 320 8.34 10.75 -1.37
CA ALA A 320 7.07 10.88 -0.66
C ALA A 320 6.43 9.50 -0.44
N CYS A 321 6.43 8.62 -1.45
CA CYS A 321 5.96 7.23 -1.33
C CYS A 321 6.83 6.44 -0.33
N ALA A 322 8.17 6.58 -0.41
CA ALA A 322 9.08 5.95 0.55
C ALA A 322 8.81 6.40 2.00
N ALA A 323 8.49 7.68 2.22
CA ALA A 323 8.15 8.17 3.56
C ALA A 323 6.93 7.46 4.13
N ARG A 324 5.86 7.25 3.32
CA ARG A 324 4.65 6.52 3.74
C ARG A 324 4.92 5.05 4.01
N ILE A 325 5.81 4.43 3.22
CA ILE A 325 6.22 3.03 3.43
C ILE A 325 7.01 2.91 4.74
N PHE A 326 7.96 3.81 4.99
CA PHE A 326 8.75 3.79 6.23
C PHE A 326 7.92 4.14 7.46
N GLU A 327 6.90 4.99 7.34
CA GLU A 327 5.92 5.21 8.41
C GLU A 327 5.25 3.90 8.82
N LEU A 328 4.86 3.04 7.85
CA LEU A 328 4.31 1.72 8.13
C LEU A 328 5.36 0.77 8.76
N ILE A 329 6.58 0.74 8.24
CA ILE A 329 7.64 -0.15 8.74
C ILE A 329 8.07 0.20 10.17
N GLU A 330 8.07 1.49 10.50
CA GLU A 330 8.52 2.01 11.80
C GLU A 330 7.40 2.11 12.85
N GLU A 331 6.15 1.90 12.44
CA GLU A 331 5.03 1.87 13.39
C GLU A 331 5.35 0.89 14.52
N PRO A 332 5.09 1.20 15.78
CA PRO A 332 5.29 0.25 16.87
C PRO A 332 4.55 -1.06 16.59
N ALA A 333 5.26 -2.19 16.67
CA ALA A 333 4.61 -3.49 16.63
C ALA A 333 3.80 -3.70 17.91
N GLU A 334 2.89 -4.66 17.91
CA GLU A 334 2.26 -5.14 19.13
C GLU A 334 3.38 -5.47 20.15
N GLU A 335 3.27 -4.94 21.37
CA GLU A 335 4.29 -5.20 22.40
C GLU A 335 4.48 -6.71 22.56
N PRO A 336 5.70 -7.24 22.47
CA PRO A 336 5.94 -8.66 22.64
C PRO A 336 5.53 -9.12 24.03
N ASP A 337 4.99 -10.32 24.13
CA ASP A 337 4.73 -10.92 25.43
C ASP A 337 6.03 -11.04 26.23
N ALA A 338 5.97 -10.83 27.55
CA ALA A 338 7.13 -10.95 28.43
C ALA A 338 7.77 -12.35 28.28
N GLU A 339 9.10 -12.44 28.43
CA GLU A 339 9.81 -13.72 28.29
C GLU A 339 9.32 -14.77 29.30
N ASP A 340 8.96 -14.31 30.52
CA ASP A 340 8.41 -15.10 31.62
C ASP A 340 6.88 -15.17 31.62
N ALA A 341 6.20 -14.70 30.57
CA ALA A 341 4.76 -14.73 30.47
C ALA A 341 4.21 -16.16 30.59
N TYR A 342 3.17 -16.30 31.40
CA TYR A 342 2.51 -17.58 31.68
C TYR A 342 1.95 -18.21 30.40
N VAL A 343 2.16 -19.51 30.22
CA VAL A 343 1.60 -20.30 29.12
C VAL A 343 0.37 -21.04 29.63
N LEU A 344 -0.82 -20.67 29.17
CA LEU A 344 -2.08 -21.33 29.51
C LEU A 344 -2.26 -22.55 28.61
N GLU A 345 -1.91 -23.74 29.09
CA GLU A 345 -2.04 -24.97 28.29
C GLU A 345 -3.51 -25.41 28.15
N ASN A 346 -4.23 -25.43 29.26
CA ASN A 346 -5.66 -25.82 29.30
C ASN A 346 -6.40 -24.89 30.27
N ALA A 347 -7.31 -24.09 29.74
CA ALA A 347 -8.17 -23.24 30.57
C ALA A 347 -9.23 -24.12 31.26
N ASP A 348 -9.51 -23.83 32.53
CA ASP A 348 -10.64 -24.45 33.26
C ASP A 348 -11.99 -23.84 32.88
N GLY A 349 -11.98 -22.69 32.21
CA GLY A 349 -13.14 -21.93 31.77
C GLY A 349 -13.63 -20.87 32.75
N THR A 350 -12.89 -20.62 33.87
CA THR A 350 -13.18 -19.49 34.75
C THR A 350 -12.72 -18.20 34.13
N VAL A 351 -13.56 -17.17 34.16
CA VAL A 351 -13.20 -15.81 33.72
C VAL A 351 -13.66 -14.79 34.77
N ASP A 352 -12.73 -14.01 35.26
CA ASP A 352 -12.95 -12.93 36.22
C ASP A 352 -12.56 -11.59 35.63
N ILE A 353 -13.45 -10.60 35.69
CA ILE A 353 -13.24 -9.24 35.22
C ILE A 353 -13.53 -8.31 36.38
N ASP A 354 -12.50 -7.57 36.83
CA ASP A 354 -12.57 -6.73 38.01
C ASP A 354 -12.27 -5.27 37.64
N HIS A 355 -13.24 -4.40 37.84
CA HIS A 355 -13.13 -2.93 37.69
C HIS A 355 -12.49 -2.51 36.36
N VAL A 356 -12.85 -3.14 35.24
CA VAL A 356 -12.27 -2.88 33.94
C VAL A 356 -12.84 -1.61 33.33
N TYR A 357 -11.91 -0.75 32.85
CA TYR A 357 -12.20 0.46 32.06
C TYR A 357 -11.49 0.33 30.72
N PHE A 358 -12.20 0.72 29.67
CA PHE A 358 -11.63 0.71 28.33
C PHE A 358 -12.29 1.76 27.41
N SER A 359 -11.45 2.36 26.54
CA SER A 359 -11.89 3.20 25.43
C SER A 359 -10.90 3.10 24.28
N TYR A 360 -11.40 3.16 23.05
CA TYR A 360 -10.54 3.18 21.84
C TYR A 360 -9.82 4.51 21.65
N VAL A 361 -10.42 5.61 22.15
CA VAL A 361 -9.83 6.96 22.12
C VAL A 361 -9.94 7.56 23.53
N PRO A 362 -8.96 8.38 23.97
CA PRO A 362 -8.88 8.86 25.35
C PRO A 362 -10.12 9.64 25.85
N ASP A 363 -10.79 10.37 24.95
CA ASP A 363 -11.92 11.22 25.30
C ASP A 363 -13.29 10.50 25.26
N GLN A 364 -13.31 9.23 24.84
CA GLN A 364 -14.52 8.43 24.76
C GLN A 364 -14.66 7.50 25.96
N LYS A 365 -15.81 7.53 26.62
CA LYS A 365 -16.17 6.56 27.65
C LYS A 365 -16.95 5.42 26.99
N LEU A 366 -16.37 4.22 26.94
CA LEU A 366 -17.01 3.07 26.26
C LEU A 366 -17.28 1.93 27.24
N ILE A 367 -16.32 1.50 28.03
CA ILE A 367 -16.48 0.53 29.10
C ILE A 367 -16.08 1.21 30.41
N GLU A 368 -16.98 1.23 31.39
CA GLU A 368 -16.74 1.88 32.68
C GLU A 368 -17.14 0.93 33.83
N ASP A 369 -16.18 0.66 34.73
CA ASP A 369 -16.37 -0.16 35.92
C ASP A 369 -17.03 -1.52 35.66
N PHE A 370 -16.49 -2.24 34.66
CA PHE A 370 -17.08 -3.50 34.21
C PHE A 370 -16.61 -4.64 35.14
N ASN A 371 -17.57 -5.33 35.77
CA ASN A 371 -17.34 -6.41 36.71
C ASN A 371 -18.11 -7.65 36.28
N LEU A 372 -17.45 -8.82 36.18
CA LEU A 372 -18.09 -10.07 35.76
C LEU A 372 -17.33 -11.26 36.34
N HIS A 373 -18.05 -12.23 36.89
CA HIS A 373 -17.51 -13.52 37.31
C HIS A 373 -18.22 -14.64 36.57
N VAL A 374 -17.48 -15.47 35.83
CA VAL A 374 -17.99 -16.59 35.06
C VAL A 374 -17.39 -17.90 35.54
N LYS A 375 -18.25 -18.88 35.87
CA LYS A 375 -17.84 -20.22 36.30
C LYS A 375 -17.61 -21.14 35.09
N PRO A 376 -16.79 -22.21 35.24
CA PRO A 376 -16.60 -23.19 34.18
C PRO A 376 -17.91 -23.73 33.62
N GLY A 377 -17.99 -23.80 32.28
CA GLY A 377 -19.13 -24.34 31.57
C GLY A 377 -20.37 -23.44 31.50
N GLN A 378 -20.35 -22.23 32.05
CA GLN A 378 -21.47 -21.29 31.98
C GLN A 378 -21.65 -20.71 30.59
N ARG A 379 -22.89 -20.52 30.16
CA ARG A 379 -23.30 -19.80 28.98
C ARG A 379 -23.66 -18.35 29.35
N VAL A 380 -22.89 -17.42 28.86
CA VAL A 380 -23.06 -15.97 29.12
C VAL A 380 -23.61 -15.30 27.87
N ALA A 381 -24.88 -14.90 27.90
CA ALA A 381 -25.48 -14.14 26.81
C ALA A 381 -25.27 -12.63 27.04
N ILE A 382 -24.72 -11.96 26.04
CA ILE A 382 -24.49 -10.50 26.07
C ILE A 382 -25.56 -9.85 25.21
N VAL A 383 -26.43 -9.05 25.84
CA VAL A 383 -27.55 -8.37 25.18
C VAL A 383 -27.46 -6.86 25.39
N GLY A 384 -27.96 -6.08 24.44
CA GLY A 384 -27.97 -4.63 24.53
C GLY A 384 -28.07 -3.98 23.15
N PRO A 385 -28.34 -2.67 23.07
CA PRO A 385 -28.44 -1.95 21.83
C PRO A 385 -27.12 -1.94 21.04
N THR A 386 -27.17 -1.58 19.76
CA THR A 386 -25.97 -1.42 18.94
C THR A 386 -25.10 -0.33 19.54
N GLY A 387 -23.77 -0.53 19.57
CA GLY A 387 -22.80 0.42 20.14
C GLY A 387 -22.62 0.37 21.66
N CYS A 388 -23.31 -0.53 22.41
CA CYS A 388 -23.16 -0.60 23.86
C CYS A 388 -21.88 -1.31 24.36
N GLY A 389 -20.98 -1.76 23.46
CA GLY A 389 -19.69 -2.35 23.83
C GLY A 389 -19.60 -3.88 23.77
N LYS A 390 -20.55 -4.61 23.19
CA LYS A 390 -20.54 -6.09 23.08
C LYS A 390 -19.29 -6.62 22.39
N THR A 391 -18.98 -6.10 21.20
CA THR A 391 -17.77 -6.48 20.44
C THR A 391 -16.49 -6.05 21.17
N THR A 392 -16.54 -4.94 21.87
CA THR A 392 -15.40 -4.44 22.69
C THR A 392 -15.07 -5.44 23.81
N LEU A 393 -16.07 -6.00 24.48
CA LEU A 393 -15.84 -7.04 25.50
C LEU A 393 -15.15 -8.28 24.88
N ILE A 394 -15.58 -8.71 23.69
CA ILE A 394 -14.91 -9.81 22.96
C ILE A 394 -13.44 -9.46 22.67
N ASN A 395 -13.18 -8.26 22.19
CA ASN A 395 -11.82 -7.80 21.88
C ASN A 395 -10.92 -7.80 23.13
N LEU A 396 -11.46 -7.43 24.29
CA LEU A 396 -10.74 -7.47 25.57
C LEU A 396 -10.47 -8.91 26.04
N LEU A 397 -11.45 -9.82 25.95
CA LEU A 397 -11.29 -11.24 26.32
C LEU A 397 -10.23 -11.95 25.47
N MET A 398 -10.16 -11.61 24.16
CA MET A 398 -9.15 -12.16 23.25
C MET A 398 -7.81 -11.41 23.33
N ARG A 399 -7.72 -10.37 24.17
CA ARG A 399 -6.57 -9.49 24.24
C ARG A 399 -6.12 -8.99 22.87
N PHE A 400 -7.11 -8.58 22.03
CA PHE A 400 -6.84 -7.79 20.83
C PHE A 400 -6.57 -6.31 21.17
N TYR A 401 -7.07 -5.90 22.33
CA TYR A 401 -6.83 -4.62 22.98
C TYR A 401 -6.58 -4.86 24.46
N ASP A 402 -5.66 -4.11 25.04
CA ASP A 402 -5.40 -4.14 26.46
C ASP A 402 -6.33 -3.16 27.19
N ALA A 403 -6.82 -3.53 28.38
CA ALA A 403 -7.67 -2.65 29.19
C ALA A 403 -6.89 -1.40 29.66
N ASN A 404 -7.56 -0.24 29.72
CA ASN A 404 -6.94 0.99 30.22
C ASN A 404 -6.66 0.90 31.74
N SER A 405 -7.53 0.22 32.48
CA SER A 405 -7.35 -0.11 33.92
C SER A 405 -8.26 -1.25 34.31
N GLY A 406 -8.05 -1.80 35.51
CA GLY A 406 -8.73 -2.99 36.00
C GLY A 406 -7.97 -4.27 35.64
N LYS A 407 -8.60 -5.43 35.82
CA LYS A 407 -7.98 -6.73 35.64
C LYS A 407 -8.92 -7.70 34.96
N ILE A 408 -8.40 -8.50 34.03
CA ILE A 408 -9.10 -9.63 33.41
C ILE A 408 -8.28 -10.88 33.70
N GLU A 409 -8.88 -11.86 34.36
CA GLU A 409 -8.25 -13.15 34.65
C GLU A 409 -8.95 -14.28 33.93
N VAL A 410 -8.17 -15.22 33.45
CA VAL A 410 -8.63 -16.49 32.87
C VAL A 410 -7.96 -17.61 33.63
N SER A 411 -8.75 -18.52 34.19
CA SER A 411 -8.26 -19.62 35.04
C SER A 411 -7.37 -19.13 36.20
N GLY A 412 -7.74 -17.98 36.81
CA GLY A 412 -7.03 -17.38 37.93
C GLY A 412 -5.72 -16.66 37.59
N HIS A 413 -5.42 -16.46 36.33
CA HIS A 413 -4.23 -15.76 35.86
C HIS A 413 -4.62 -14.53 35.05
N ASP A 414 -3.91 -13.42 35.28
CA ASP A 414 -4.11 -12.17 34.57
C ASP A 414 -3.66 -12.30 33.10
N ILE A 415 -4.55 -11.98 32.17
CA ILE A 415 -4.28 -12.07 30.73
C ILE A 415 -3.14 -11.17 30.28
N MET A 416 -2.85 -10.07 31.01
CA MET A 416 -1.74 -9.17 30.71
C MET A 416 -0.37 -9.84 30.90
N HIS A 417 -0.30 -10.86 31.77
CA HIS A 417 0.90 -11.62 32.09
C HIS A 417 0.93 -13.01 31.42
N MET A 418 0.02 -13.26 30.46
CA MET A 418 -0.01 -14.49 29.67
C MET A 418 0.57 -14.30 28.28
N LYS A 419 1.06 -15.37 27.68
CA LYS A 419 1.33 -15.41 26.23
C LYS A 419 0.03 -15.36 25.45
N ARG A 420 -0.13 -14.35 24.58
CA ARG A 420 -1.34 -14.12 23.78
C ARG A 420 -1.73 -15.35 22.95
N ASN A 421 -0.74 -16.04 22.36
CA ASN A 421 -0.99 -17.24 21.58
C ASN A 421 -1.60 -18.36 22.42
N SER A 422 -1.16 -18.54 23.66
CA SER A 422 -1.71 -19.57 24.56
C SER A 422 -3.12 -19.18 25.06
N LEU A 423 -3.37 -17.91 25.35
CA LEU A 423 -4.69 -17.41 25.68
C LEU A 423 -5.69 -17.65 24.52
N ARG A 424 -5.32 -17.18 23.31
CA ARG A 424 -6.15 -17.28 22.11
C ARG A 424 -6.41 -18.72 21.66
N ALA A 425 -5.46 -19.64 21.89
CA ALA A 425 -5.63 -21.08 21.61
C ALA A 425 -6.72 -21.74 22.46
N ASN A 426 -7.03 -21.17 23.65
CA ASN A 426 -8.08 -21.65 24.54
C ASN A 426 -9.48 -21.10 24.20
N TYR A 427 -9.59 -20.20 23.19
CA TYR A 427 -10.87 -19.69 22.70
C TYR A 427 -11.18 -20.18 21.29
N GLY A 428 -12.39 -20.65 21.06
CA GLY A 428 -12.96 -20.88 19.73
C GLY A 428 -13.88 -19.73 19.36
N MET A 429 -13.60 -19.05 18.27
CA MET A 429 -14.35 -17.87 17.87
C MET A 429 -15.13 -18.10 16.57
N VAL A 430 -16.45 -17.82 16.60
CA VAL A 430 -17.30 -17.75 15.41
C VAL A 430 -17.88 -16.35 15.34
N LEU A 431 -17.40 -15.56 14.38
CA LEU A 431 -17.82 -14.18 14.18
C LEU A 431 -19.04 -14.06 13.27
N GLN A 432 -19.68 -12.89 13.30
CA GLN A 432 -20.75 -12.51 12.37
C GLN A 432 -20.25 -12.53 10.92
N GLU A 433 -19.09 -11.94 10.67
CA GLU A 433 -18.44 -11.98 9.37
C GLU A 433 -17.69 -13.30 9.19
N THR A 434 -18.16 -14.10 8.24
CA THR A 434 -17.58 -15.41 7.95
C THR A 434 -16.43 -15.26 6.96
N TRP A 435 -15.19 -15.38 7.43
CA TRP A 435 -14.03 -15.35 6.55
C TRP A 435 -13.58 -16.79 6.18
N LEU A 436 -13.41 -17.02 4.88
CA LEU A 436 -12.89 -18.25 4.31
C LEU A 436 -11.69 -17.93 3.42
N LYS A 437 -10.60 -18.66 3.65
CA LYS A 437 -9.38 -18.57 2.85
C LYS A 437 -9.63 -19.15 1.45
N LYS A 438 -9.08 -18.51 0.41
CA LYS A 438 -8.99 -19.11 -0.93
C LYS A 438 -8.20 -20.43 -0.85
N GLY A 439 -8.85 -21.53 -1.22
CA GLY A 439 -8.29 -22.87 -1.11
C GLY A 439 -9.41 -23.90 -1.09
N THR A 440 -9.13 -25.14 -0.69
CA THR A 440 -10.15 -26.18 -0.60
C THR A 440 -11.02 -26.05 0.66
N ILE A 441 -12.18 -26.69 0.67
CA ILE A 441 -13.00 -26.81 1.90
C ILE A 441 -12.20 -27.51 3.00
N ARG A 442 -11.43 -28.56 2.65
CA ARG A 442 -10.49 -29.23 3.55
C ARG A 442 -9.54 -28.25 4.22
N ASP A 443 -8.85 -27.42 3.45
CA ASP A 443 -7.88 -26.43 3.97
C ASP A 443 -8.55 -25.45 4.95
N ASN A 444 -9.80 -25.09 4.68
CA ASN A 444 -10.56 -24.17 5.51
C ASN A 444 -11.03 -24.79 6.83
N ILE A 445 -11.44 -26.05 6.84
CA ILE A 445 -11.83 -26.75 8.07
C ILE A 445 -10.59 -27.04 8.91
N CYS A 446 -9.51 -27.54 8.28
CA CYS A 446 -8.27 -27.93 8.98
C CYS A 446 -7.38 -26.73 9.36
N MET A 447 -7.79 -25.51 9.10
CA MET A 447 -6.97 -24.31 9.35
C MET A 447 -6.50 -24.19 10.82
N GLY A 448 -7.33 -24.56 11.79
CA GLY A 448 -6.98 -24.51 13.22
C GLY A 448 -6.22 -25.75 13.72
N LYS A 449 -6.24 -26.89 12.97
CA LYS A 449 -5.55 -28.13 13.26
C LYS A 449 -5.07 -28.77 11.96
N PRO A 450 -3.93 -28.30 11.38
CA PRO A 450 -3.44 -28.75 10.08
C PRO A 450 -3.12 -30.25 10.01
N GLU A 451 -2.73 -30.85 11.13
CA GLU A 451 -2.43 -32.28 11.30
C GLU A 451 -3.66 -33.16 11.54
N ALA A 452 -4.89 -32.62 11.46
CA ALA A 452 -6.11 -33.38 11.67
C ALA A 452 -6.26 -34.50 10.63
N THR A 453 -6.69 -35.69 11.09
CA THR A 453 -6.99 -36.79 10.20
C THR A 453 -8.27 -36.52 9.38
N GLU A 454 -8.45 -37.28 8.28
CA GLU A 454 -9.65 -37.14 7.47
C GLU A 454 -10.91 -37.51 8.25
N GLU A 455 -10.81 -38.50 9.14
CA GLU A 455 -11.91 -38.90 10.00
C GLU A 455 -12.32 -37.80 11.00
N GLU A 456 -11.33 -37.13 11.64
CA GLU A 456 -11.57 -36.01 12.54
C GLU A 456 -12.24 -34.82 11.80
N MET A 457 -11.74 -34.49 10.62
CA MET A 457 -12.32 -33.42 9.78
C MET A 457 -13.78 -33.77 9.38
N ILE A 458 -14.04 -35.00 8.95
CA ILE A 458 -15.40 -35.44 8.58
C ILE A 458 -16.31 -35.45 9.79
N ALA A 459 -15.83 -35.87 10.97
CA ALA A 459 -16.58 -35.84 12.23
C ALA A 459 -16.99 -34.40 12.60
N ALA A 460 -16.05 -33.45 12.55
CA ALA A 460 -16.31 -32.03 12.78
C ALA A 460 -17.33 -31.46 11.77
N ALA A 461 -17.19 -31.78 10.48
CA ALA A 461 -18.14 -31.39 9.44
C ALA A 461 -19.55 -32.01 9.63
N LYS A 462 -19.65 -33.19 10.16
CA LYS A 462 -20.94 -33.82 10.52
C LYS A 462 -21.57 -33.13 11.72
N ALA A 463 -20.79 -32.87 12.75
CA ALA A 463 -21.24 -32.20 13.98
C ALA A 463 -21.74 -30.79 13.71
N SER A 464 -21.06 -30.03 12.80
CA SER A 464 -21.50 -28.73 12.34
C SER A 464 -22.64 -28.74 11.32
N HIS A 465 -23.13 -29.89 10.89
CA HIS A 465 -24.08 -30.08 9.78
C HIS A 465 -23.57 -29.64 8.38
N ALA A 466 -22.27 -29.36 8.23
CA ALA A 466 -21.68 -29.00 6.96
C ALA A 466 -21.54 -30.16 5.97
N HIS A 467 -21.29 -31.38 6.46
CA HIS A 467 -21.05 -32.58 5.66
C HIS A 467 -22.09 -32.81 4.57
N SER A 468 -23.37 -32.55 4.90
CA SER A 468 -24.50 -32.83 3.99
C SER A 468 -24.50 -32.00 2.73
N PHE A 469 -24.04 -30.73 2.77
CA PHE A 469 -23.92 -29.92 1.59
C PHE A 469 -22.57 -30.13 0.87
N ILE A 470 -21.50 -30.36 1.63
CA ILE A 470 -20.17 -30.63 1.06
C ILE A 470 -20.20 -31.83 0.12
N LYS A 471 -20.86 -32.92 0.54
CA LYS A 471 -21.05 -34.15 -0.29
C LYS A 471 -21.78 -33.90 -1.62
N ARG A 472 -22.59 -32.85 -1.71
CA ARG A 472 -23.31 -32.49 -2.95
C ARG A 472 -22.50 -31.66 -3.92
N LEU A 473 -21.36 -31.13 -3.48
CA LEU A 473 -20.45 -30.39 -4.35
C LEU A 473 -19.68 -31.37 -5.25
N PRO A 474 -19.36 -30.98 -6.50
CA PRO A 474 -18.74 -31.89 -7.48
C PRO A 474 -17.43 -32.53 -7.02
N LYS A 475 -16.62 -31.83 -6.20
CA LYS A 475 -15.36 -32.34 -5.65
C LYS A 475 -15.40 -32.56 -4.14
N GLY A 476 -16.57 -32.52 -3.50
CA GLY A 476 -16.71 -32.74 -2.06
C GLY A 476 -15.82 -31.80 -1.26
N TYR A 477 -14.99 -32.33 -0.35
CA TYR A 477 -14.05 -31.59 0.49
C TYR A 477 -12.91 -30.91 -0.29
N ASP A 478 -12.60 -31.38 -1.50
CA ASP A 478 -11.56 -30.80 -2.36
C ASP A 478 -12.13 -29.72 -3.30
N THR A 479 -13.37 -29.31 -3.08
CA THR A 479 -13.96 -28.17 -3.78
C THR A 479 -13.22 -26.89 -3.40
N VAL A 480 -12.73 -26.16 -4.43
CA VAL A 480 -12.02 -24.90 -4.24
C VAL A 480 -13.03 -23.79 -3.93
N ILE A 481 -12.79 -23.09 -2.84
CA ILE A 481 -13.50 -21.88 -2.43
C ILE A 481 -12.79 -20.71 -3.11
N THR A 482 -13.55 -19.86 -3.81
CA THR A 482 -13.08 -18.61 -4.39
C THR A 482 -12.92 -17.54 -3.30
N GLU A 483 -12.37 -16.40 -3.64
CA GLU A 483 -12.24 -15.27 -2.70
C GLU A 483 -13.60 -14.98 -2.05
N ASP A 484 -13.57 -14.77 -0.73
CA ASP A 484 -14.75 -14.53 0.13
C ASP A 484 -15.84 -15.61 0.04
N GLY A 485 -15.51 -16.79 -0.48
CA GLY A 485 -16.48 -17.88 -0.61
C GLY A 485 -17.63 -17.55 -1.56
N GLY A 486 -17.39 -16.80 -2.64
CA GLY A 486 -18.44 -16.34 -3.56
C GLY A 486 -19.30 -17.42 -4.19
N ASN A 487 -18.88 -18.68 -4.15
CA ASN A 487 -19.62 -19.86 -4.61
C ASN A 487 -20.45 -20.57 -3.52
N LEU A 488 -20.47 -20.03 -2.29
CA LEU A 488 -21.22 -20.58 -1.15
C LEU A 488 -22.24 -19.58 -0.62
N SER A 489 -23.38 -20.08 -0.12
CA SER A 489 -24.34 -19.23 0.59
C SER A 489 -23.78 -18.81 1.96
N GLN A 490 -24.28 -17.70 2.53
CA GLN A 490 -23.84 -17.19 3.84
C GLN A 490 -23.98 -18.26 4.94
N GLY A 491 -25.08 -19.03 4.95
CA GLY A 491 -25.27 -20.13 5.90
C GLY A 491 -24.26 -21.26 5.70
N GLN A 492 -23.87 -21.59 4.45
CA GLN A 492 -22.84 -22.59 4.18
C GLN A 492 -21.47 -22.13 4.69
N LYS A 493 -21.12 -20.85 4.47
CA LYS A 493 -19.88 -20.26 5.00
C LYS A 493 -19.85 -20.38 6.53
N GLN A 494 -20.95 -20.04 7.20
CA GLN A 494 -21.03 -20.11 8.66
C GLN A 494 -20.89 -21.53 9.18
N LEU A 495 -21.53 -22.54 8.53
CA LEU A 495 -21.36 -23.96 8.89
C LEU A 495 -19.89 -24.41 8.74
N LEU A 496 -19.13 -23.90 7.77
CA LEU A 496 -17.69 -24.19 7.64
C LEU A 496 -16.87 -23.54 8.75
N CYS A 497 -17.18 -22.29 9.13
CA CYS A 497 -16.53 -21.63 10.27
C CYS A 497 -16.81 -22.40 11.58
N ILE A 498 -18.03 -22.89 11.79
CA ILE A 498 -18.37 -23.74 12.93
C ILE A 498 -17.59 -25.06 12.86
N ALA A 499 -17.48 -25.70 11.68
CA ALA A 499 -16.71 -26.95 11.52
C ALA A 499 -15.23 -26.76 11.90
N ARG A 500 -14.63 -25.60 11.54
CA ARG A 500 -13.28 -25.23 11.93
C ARG A 500 -13.10 -25.22 13.45
N VAL A 501 -14.03 -24.58 14.18
CA VAL A 501 -13.99 -24.53 15.65
C VAL A 501 -14.27 -25.88 16.26
N MET A 502 -15.22 -26.66 15.71
CA MET A 502 -15.53 -28.03 16.18
C MET A 502 -14.36 -29.00 16.00
N LEU A 503 -13.46 -28.77 15.07
CA LEU A 503 -12.27 -29.61 14.90
C LEU A 503 -11.25 -29.41 16.03
N CYS A 504 -11.12 -28.19 16.55
CA CYS A 504 -10.21 -27.84 17.64
C CYS A 504 -10.85 -28.02 19.02
N LEU A 505 -12.13 -27.68 19.14
CA LEU A 505 -12.98 -27.76 20.36
C LEU A 505 -12.26 -27.22 21.64
N PRO A 506 -11.86 -25.96 21.68
CA PRO A 506 -11.25 -25.39 22.86
C PRO A 506 -12.23 -25.29 24.05
N PRO A 507 -11.75 -25.13 25.29
CA PRO A 507 -12.57 -25.08 26.50
C PRO A 507 -13.48 -23.86 26.60
N MET A 508 -13.18 -22.77 25.89
CA MET A 508 -13.96 -21.55 25.90
C MET A 508 -14.39 -21.13 24.49
N LEU A 509 -15.56 -20.53 24.37
CA LEU A 509 -16.15 -20.15 23.09
C LEU A 509 -16.59 -18.67 23.09
N ILE A 510 -16.42 -18.03 21.95
CA ILE A 510 -16.99 -16.71 21.64
C ILE A 510 -17.82 -16.85 20.38
N LEU A 511 -19.12 -16.56 20.49
CA LEU A 511 -20.10 -16.77 19.43
C LEU A 511 -20.84 -15.45 19.14
N ASP A 512 -20.82 -15.03 17.89
CA ASP A 512 -21.60 -13.88 17.41
C ASP A 512 -22.75 -14.37 16.50
N GLU A 513 -24.00 -14.22 16.96
CA GLU A 513 -25.18 -14.83 16.35
C GLU A 513 -25.86 -14.02 15.25
N ALA A 514 -25.22 -13.10 14.57
CA ALA A 514 -25.88 -12.35 13.51
C ALA A 514 -26.18 -13.23 12.28
N THR A 515 -27.44 -13.60 12.11
CA THR A 515 -27.92 -14.49 11.02
C THR A 515 -29.04 -13.90 10.18
N SER A 516 -29.12 -12.59 10.07
CA SER A 516 -30.22 -11.87 9.41
C SER A 516 -30.45 -12.21 7.92
N SER A 517 -29.54 -12.93 7.27
CA SER A 517 -29.57 -13.22 5.82
C SER A 517 -29.56 -14.71 5.50
N ILE A 518 -29.94 -15.60 6.45
CA ILE A 518 -29.86 -17.05 6.30
C ILE A 518 -31.26 -17.66 6.22
N ASP A 519 -31.45 -18.67 5.36
CA ASP A 519 -32.70 -19.40 5.28
C ASP A 519 -33.00 -20.16 6.57
N THR A 520 -34.27 -20.27 6.93
CA THR A 520 -34.76 -20.86 8.20
C THR A 520 -34.24 -22.29 8.43
N ARG A 521 -34.09 -23.11 7.37
CA ARG A 521 -33.63 -24.48 7.49
C ARG A 521 -32.14 -24.57 7.85
N THR A 522 -31.33 -23.75 7.24
CA THR A 522 -29.90 -23.65 7.54
C THR A 522 -29.68 -23.01 8.91
N GLU A 523 -30.50 -22.06 9.26
CA GLU A 523 -30.52 -21.41 10.57
C GLU A 523 -30.72 -22.43 11.72
N ILE A 524 -31.72 -23.32 11.62
CA ILE A 524 -31.95 -24.38 12.61
C ILE A 524 -30.72 -25.29 12.74
N ARG A 525 -29.99 -25.55 11.65
CA ARG A 525 -28.76 -26.36 11.69
C ARG A 525 -27.65 -25.66 12.42
N ILE A 526 -27.47 -24.34 12.15
CA ILE A 526 -26.47 -23.50 12.82
C ILE A 526 -26.75 -23.47 14.33
N GLN A 527 -28.01 -23.30 14.75
CA GLN A 527 -28.38 -23.32 16.16
C GLN A 527 -28.05 -24.64 16.82
N LYS A 528 -28.42 -25.76 16.18
CA LYS A 528 -28.08 -27.10 16.69
C LYS A 528 -26.57 -27.30 16.82
N ALA A 529 -25.81 -26.81 15.85
CA ALA A 529 -24.37 -26.89 15.88
C ALA A 529 -23.77 -26.05 17.03
N PHE A 530 -24.29 -24.85 17.28
CA PHE A 530 -23.90 -24.02 18.42
C PHE A 530 -24.22 -24.72 19.76
N LEU A 531 -25.44 -25.26 19.94
CA LEU A 531 -25.81 -25.97 21.15
C LEU A 531 -24.88 -27.18 21.42
N THR A 532 -24.53 -27.93 20.37
CA THR A 532 -23.59 -29.05 20.48
C THR A 532 -22.19 -28.58 20.88
N MET A 533 -21.74 -27.47 20.29
CA MET A 533 -20.41 -26.91 20.55
C MET A 533 -20.27 -26.35 21.97
N MET A 534 -21.33 -25.75 22.51
CA MET A 534 -21.35 -25.14 23.84
C MET A 534 -21.42 -26.15 25.00
N GLN A 535 -21.75 -27.43 24.74
CA GLN A 535 -21.91 -28.42 25.82
C GLN A 535 -20.62 -28.57 26.64
N GLY A 536 -20.73 -28.30 27.95
CA GLY A 536 -19.63 -28.40 28.90
C GLY A 536 -18.51 -27.34 28.72
N ARG A 537 -18.75 -26.26 27.97
CA ARG A 537 -17.78 -25.19 27.70
C ARG A 537 -18.29 -23.85 28.13
N THR A 538 -17.37 -23.02 28.65
CA THR A 538 -17.67 -21.63 28.96
C THR A 538 -17.89 -20.88 27.66
N SER A 539 -19.03 -20.23 27.48
CA SER A 539 -19.41 -19.64 26.21
C SER A 539 -19.92 -18.21 26.38
N PHE A 540 -19.28 -17.26 25.67
CA PHE A 540 -19.73 -15.88 25.55
C PHE A 540 -20.48 -15.72 24.23
N ILE A 541 -21.74 -15.28 24.29
CA ILE A 541 -22.62 -15.24 23.14
C ILE A 541 -23.16 -13.83 22.96
N VAL A 542 -22.82 -13.18 21.88
CA VAL A 542 -23.52 -11.94 21.47
C VAL A 542 -24.85 -12.38 20.88
N ALA A 543 -25.87 -12.34 21.75
CA ALA A 543 -27.14 -12.97 21.43
C ALA A 543 -28.08 -11.96 20.75
N HIS A 544 -28.52 -12.34 19.55
CA HIS A 544 -29.57 -11.66 18.79
C HIS A 544 -30.86 -12.48 18.72
N ARG A 545 -30.93 -13.64 19.42
CA ARG A 545 -32.05 -14.56 19.36
C ARG A 545 -32.58 -14.92 20.74
N LEU A 546 -33.89 -14.97 20.80
CA LEU A 546 -34.62 -15.31 22.03
C LEU A 546 -34.26 -16.67 22.60
N SER A 547 -34.13 -17.71 21.74
CA SER A 547 -33.82 -19.07 22.18
C SER A 547 -32.48 -19.12 22.92
N THR A 548 -31.46 -18.48 22.39
CA THR A 548 -30.12 -18.44 22.98
C THR A 548 -30.11 -17.66 24.29
N ILE A 549 -30.85 -16.53 24.32
CA ILE A 549 -30.93 -15.70 25.53
C ILE A 549 -31.61 -16.48 26.66
N ARG A 550 -32.71 -17.19 26.38
CA ARG A 550 -33.46 -17.99 27.39
C ARG A 550 -32.66 -19.14 27.99
N GLU A 551 -31.81 -19.78 27.19
CA GLU A 551 -31.02 -20.93 27.62
C GLU A 551 -29.67 -20.53 28.26
N ALA A 552 -29.38 -19.26 28.37
CA ALA A 552 -28.15 -18.76 29.00
C ALA A 552 -28.24 -18.86 30.54
N ASP A 553 -27.13 -19.29 31.16
CA ASP A 553 -27.02 -19.35 32.63
C ASP A 553 -26.91 -17.95 33.22
N VAL A 554 -26.26 -17.05 32.48
CA VAL A 554 -26.08 -15.64 32.85
C VAL A 554 -26.40 -14.77 31.63
N ILE A 555 -27.25 -13.77 31.82
CA ILE A 555 -27.53 -12.71 30.83
C ILE A 555 -26.91 -11.42 31.32
N LEU A 556 -26.03 -10.83 30.53
CA LEU A 556 -25.46 -9.51 30.76
C LEU A 556 -26.20 -8.50 29.90
N VAL A 557 -26.88 -7.59 30.55
CA VAL A 557 -27.59 -6.51 29.87
C VAL A 557 -26.68 -5.27 29.85
N MET A 558 -26.18 -4.93 28.68
CA MET A 558 -25.27 -3.81 28.48
C MET A 558 -25.99 -2.60 27.92
N LYS A 559 -25.71 -1.43 28.48
CA LYS A 559 -26.14 -0.12 27.96
C LYS A 559 -25.06 0.91 28.26
N ASP A 560 -24.73 1.72 27.25
CA ASP A 560 -23.75 2.81 27.35
C ASP A 560 -22.42 2.36 28.05
N GLY A 561 -21.94 1.16 27.68
CA GLY A 561 -20.68 0.59 28.15
C GLY A 561 -20.69 0.00 29.56
N LYS A 562 -21.86 -0.09 30.21
CA LYS A 562 -22.01 -0.65 31.57
C LYS A 562 -22.93 -1.85 31.57
N ILE A 563 -22.70 -2.76 32.53
CA ILE A 563 -23.68 -3.76 32.89
C ILE A 563 -24.74 -3.08 33.73
N ILE A 564 -25.96 -2.98 33.20
CA ILE A 564 -27.10 -2.40 33.93
C ILE A 564 -27.94 -3.44 34.65
N GLU A 565 -27.97 -4.67 34.16
CA GLU A 565 -28.68 -5.81 34.74
C GLU A 565 -27.88 -7.08 34.49
N GLN A 566 -27.87 -7.99 35.46
CA GLN A 566 -27.26 -9.31 35.38
C GLN A 566 -28.11 -10.34 36.09
N GLY A 567 -28.35 -11.50 35.44
CA GLY A 567 -29.15 -12.57 36.02
C GLY A 567 -29.50 -13.65 35.00
N ASN A 568 -30.42 -14.51 35.31
CA ASN A 568 -31.02 -15.43 34.35
C ASN A 568 -32.31 -14.85 33.75
N HIS A 569 -32.87 -15.53 32.74
CA HIS A 569 -34.07 -15.09 32.03
C HIS A 569 -35.24 -14.77 32.97
N ASP A 570 -35.56 -15.69 33.90
CA ASP A 570 -36.73 -15.60 34.77
C ASP A 570 -36.55 -14.46 35.79
N THR A 571 -35.37 -14.33 36.38
CA THR A 571 -35.08 -13.27 37.34
C THR A 571 -35.13 -11.88 36.72
N LEU A 572 -34.56 -11.70 35.51
CA LEU A 572 -34.57 -10.43 34.82
C LEU A 572 -35.95 -10.01 34.29
N LEU A 573 -36.75 -10.98 33.86
CA LEU A 573 -38.16 -10.70 33.50
C LEU A 573 -38.97 -10.23 34.73
N ALA A 574 -38.78 -10.91 35.88
CA ALA A 574 -39.51 -10.57 37.11
C ALA A 574 -39.14 -9.14 37.64
N GLN A 575 -37.95 -8.64 37.32
CA GLN A 575 -37.50 -7.31 37.71
C GLN A 575 -38.20 -6.17 36.91
N ASN A 576 -38.86 -6.48 35.79
CA ASN A 576 -39.52 -5.52 34.90
C ASN A 576 -38.56 -4.37 34.48
N GLY A 577 -37.30 -4.63 34.36
CA GLY A 577 -36.24 -3.66 34.02
C GLY A 577 -36.03 -3.49 32.51
N PHE A 578 -34.81 -3.10 32.15
CA PHE A 578 -34.44 -2.87 30.74
C PHE A 578 -34.54 -4.14 29.91
N TYR A 579 -34.11 -5.29 30.47
CA TYR A 579 -34.23 -6.60 29.84
C TYR A 579 -35.67 -6.96 29.52
N ALA A 580 -36.57 -6.81 30.48
CA ALA A 580 -38.00 -7.11 30.28
C ALA A 580 -38.61 -6.23 29.19
N ASN A 581 -38.25 -4.94 29.15
CA ASN A 581 -38.67 -4.03 28.08
C ASN A 581 -38.11 -4.43 26.70
N LEU A 582 -36.80 -4.78 26.62
CA LEU A 582 -36.17 -5.26 25.40
C LEU A 582 -36.84 -6.54 24.90
N TYR A 583 -37.08 -7.49 25.81
CA TYR A 583 -37.74 -8.73 25.52
C TYR A 583 -39.15 -8.53 24.97
N ASN A 584 -39.97 -7.72 25.65
CA ASN A 584 -41.35 -7.44 25.25
C ASN A 584 -41.42 -6.70 23.92
N SER A 585 -40.49 -5.80 23.64
CA SER A 585 -40.50 -5.00 22.41
C SER A 585 -40.00 -5.78 21.18
N GLN A 586 -39.10 -6.72 21.35
CA GLN A 586 -38.50 -7.47 20.23
C GLN A 586 -39.08 -8.86 20.02
N PHE A 587 -39.61 -9.50 21.06
CA PHE A 587 -39.90 -10.93 21.04
C PHE A 587 -41.30 -11.33 21.56
N ALA A 588 -42.07 -10.40 22.11
CA ALA A 588 -43.41 -10.70 22.67
C ALA A 588 -44.56 -10.42 21.71
N SER A 589 -44.28 -10.10 20.43
CA SER A 589 -45.29 -9.85 19.38
C SER A 589 -45.60 -11.13 18.59
#